data_9e6b2062caad4034ced3a531ef469912
#
_entry.id   9e6b2062caad4034ced3a531ef469912
#
_cell.length_a   1.000
_cell.length_b   1.000
_cell.length_c   1.000
_cell.angle_alpha   90.00
_cell.angle_beta   90.00
_cell.angle_gamma   90.00
#
_symmetry.space_group_name_H-M   'P 1'
#
loop_
_entity.id
_entity.type
_entity.pdbx_description
1 polymer ?
#
loop_
_entity_poly.entity_id
_entity_poly.type
_entity_poly.pdbx_seq_one_letter_code
_entity_poly.pdbx_strand_id
1 'polypeptide(L)'
;GHDGVHPDALGRVLQGHHRLGRDDARLDYFLSRLPWWVPVAVEFRHDSWVCDEVFALLERHGAAYVVMSGAGLPCVLRATAPFAYVRLHGPDSDWLYGGSYSEADLHWWAERVREWQAQGRDVYAYFNNDGGGNAVRNARTLRAILGQ
;
A
#
# COMPACT_ATOMS: atom_id res chain seq x y z
N GLY A 1 8.22 17.45 -24.17
CA GLY A 1 8.05 17.84 -22.80
C GLY A 1 7.60 16.64 -22.01
N HIS A 2 8.47 16.08 -21.17
CA HIS A 2 8.08 15.07 -20.19
C HIS A 2 7.66 15.85 -18.95
N ASP A 3 6.36 15.92 -18.71
CA ASP A 3 5.85 16.41 -17.44
C ASP A 3 6.06 15.31 -16.40
N GLY A 4 7.17 15.41 -15.70
CA GLY A 4 7.44 14.56 -14.55
C GLY A 4 6.41 14.83 -13.47
N VAL A 5 5.55 13.87 -13.20
CA VAL A 5 4.68 13.89 -12.02
C VAL A 5 5.60 13.85 -10.81
N HIS A 6 5.63 14.92 -10.04
CA HIS A 6 6.37 15.01 -8.79
C HIS A 6 5.89 13.92 -7.84
N PRO A 7 6.78 13.15 -7.19
CA PRO A 7 6.37 12.09 -6.26
C PRO A 7 5.54 12.59 -5.08
N ASP A 8 5.57 13.88 -4.77
CA ASP A 8 4.77 14.50 -3.72
C ASP A 8 3.29 14.71 -4.07
N ALA A 9 2.90 14.50 -5.33
CA ALA A 9 1.51 14.60 -5.77
C ALA A 9 0.71 13.31 -5.61
N LEU A 10 1.36 12.21 -5.25
CA LEU A 10 0.73 10.91 -5.07
C LEU A 10 0.15 10.80 -3.65
N GLY A 11 -1.11 11.14 -3.55
CA GLY A 11 -2.07 10.73 -2.55
C GLY A 11 -1.63 10.82 -1.08
N ARG A 12 -2.34 11.58 -0.28
CA ARG A 12 -2.22 11.51 1.17
C ARG A 12 -2.58 10.10 1.62
N VAL A 13 -1.60 9.36 2.16
CA VAL A 13 -1.87 8.13 2.90
C VAL A 13 -2.53 8.54 4.21
N LEU A 14 -3.79 8.19 4.35
CA LEU A 14 -4.53 8.38 5.60
C LEU A 14 -4.23 7.18 6.49
N GLN A 15 -3.42 7.41 7.51
CA GLN A 15 -3.19 6.42 8.55
C GLN A 15 -4.31 6.53 9.60
N GLY A 16 -5.18 5.52 9.62
CA GLY A 16 -6.10 5.32 10.74
C GLY A 16 -5.32 4.88 11.98
N HIS A 17 -5.60 5.48 13.14
CA HIS A 17 -5.07 4.98 14.40
C HIS A 17 -5.53 3.54 14.63
N HIS A 18 -4.68 2.70 15.25
CA HIS A 18 -4.98 1.30 15.62
C HIS A 18 -6.32 1.10 16.37
N ARG A 19 -6.93 2.16 16.88
CA ARG A 19 -8.17 2.13 17.66
C ARG A 19 -9.42 2.51 16.88
N LEU A 20 -9.30 2.99 15.64
CA LEU A 20 -10.47 3.37 14.86
C LEU A 20 -11.06 2.13 14.18
N GLY A 21 -12.15 1.62 14.75
CA GLY A 21 -12.97 0.59 14.13
C GLY A 21 -13.70 1.08 12.88
N ARG A 22 -14.28 0.14 12.15
CA ARG A 22 -15.01 0.38 10.91
C ARG A 22 -16.15 1.39 11.08
N ASP A 23 -16.19 2.37 10.19
CA ASP A 23 -17.26 3.35 10.04
C ASP A 23 -17.41 3.69 8.55
N ASP A 24 -18.27 2.95 7.87
CA ASP A 24 -18.45 3.05 6.42
C ASP A 24 -19.00 4.42 6.01
N ALA A 25 -19.93 4.95 6.77
CA ALA A 25 -20.55 6.25 6.48
C ALA A 25 -19.50 7.38 6.55
N ARG A 26 -18.62 7.33 7.52
CA ARG A 26 -17.54 8.31 7.67
C ARG A 26 -16.50 8.18 6.55
N LEU A 27 -16.15 6.96 6.17
CA LEU A 27 -15.23 6.71 5.05
C LEU A 27 -15.83 7.20 3.74
N ASP A 28 -17.09 6.86 3.46
CA ASP A 28 -17.80 7.29 2.26
C ASP A 28 -17.91 8.82 2.17
N TYR A 29 -18.30 9.46 3.26
CA TYR A 29 -18.35 10.93 3.33
C TYR A 29 -16.98 11.54 3.05
N PHE A 30 -15.94 11.05 3.69
CA PHE A 30 -14.57 11.54 3.50
C PHE A 30 -14.13 11.43 2.03
N LEU A 31 -14.26 10.25 1.42
CA LEU A 31 -13.88 10.01 0.03
C LEU A 31 -14.67 10.85 -0.95
N SER A 32 -15.97 11.07 -0.68
CA SER A 32 -16.83 11.91 -1.51
C SER A 32 -16.46 13.40 -1.52
N ARG A 33 -15.71 13.86 -0.51
CA ARG A 33 -15.28 15.26 -0.40
C ARG A 33 -13.93 15.54 -1.06
N LEU A 34 -13.23 14.51 -1.48
CA LEU A 34 -11.96 14.67 -2.18
C LEU A 34 -12.18 15.01 -3.65
N PRO A 35 -11.34 15.88 -4.23
CA PRO A 35 -11.38 16.11 -5.66
C PRO A 35 -11.13 14.80 -6.44
N TRP A 36 -11.94 14.55 -7.47
CA TRP A 36 -11.89 13.33 -8.28
C TRP A 36 -10.52 13.05 -8.93
N TRP A 37 -9.72 14.10 -9.14
CA TRP A 37 -8.40 14.04 -9.77
C TRP A 37 -7.27 13.74 -8.78
N VAL A 38 -7.56 13.66 -7.48
CA VAL A 38 -6.57 13.32 -6.46
C VAL A 38 -6.57 11.80 -6.23
N PRO A 39 -5.50 11.10 -6.60
CA PRO A 39 -5.36 9.68 -6.25
C PRO A 39 -5.28 9.52 -4.72
N VAL A 40 -6.02 8.57 -4.19
CA VAL A 40 -6.09 8.32 -2.74
C VAL A 40 -5.79 6.86 -2.45
N ALA A 41 -4.93 6.62 -1.46
CA ALA A 41 -4.71 5.32 -0.86
C ALA A 41 -5.03 5.39 0.63
N VAL A 42 -5.79 4.41 1.14
CA VAL A 42 -6.23 4.37 2.54
C VAL A 42 -5.59 3.18 3.24
N GLU A 43 -4.85 3.46 4.31
CA GLU A 43 -4.24 2.44 5.16
C GLU A 43 -5.10 2.19 6.40
N PHE A 44 -5.61 0.99 6.53
CA PHE A 44 -6.39 0.56 7.69
C PHE A 44 -5.56 -0.34 8.59
N ARG A 45 -5.53 -0.04 9.88
CA ARG A 45 -4.75 -0.79 10.87
C ARG A 45 -5.61 -1.60 11.84
N HIS A 46 -6.92 -1.55 11.72
CA HIS A 46 -7.86 -2.34 12.51
C HIS A 46 -8.56 -3.36 11.61
N ASP A 47 -8.63 -4.62 12.06
CA ASP A 47 -9.13 -5.74 11.26
C ASP A 47 -10.58 -5.59 10.81
N SER A 48 -11.39 -4.80 11.54
CA SER A 48 -12.80 -4.56 11.17
C SER A 48 -12.99 -3.89 9.81
N TRP A 49 -11.94 -3.24 9.29
CA TRP A 49 -11.96 -2.63 7.96
C TRP A 49 -11.68 -3.62 6.82
N VAL A 50 -11.23 -4.83 7.15
CA VAL A 50 -10.85 -5.84 6.16
C VAL A 50 -12.08 -6.69 5.82
N CYS A 51 -12.92 -6.17 4.93
CA CYS A 51 -14.13 -6.84 4.48
C CYS A 51 -14.55 -6.38 3.08
N ASP A 52 -15.37 -7.19 2.42
CA ASP A 52 -15.79 -6.94 1.04
C ASP A 52 -16.57 -5.62 0.88
N GLU A 53 -17.37 -5.23 1.86
CA GLU A 53 -18.13 -3.99 1.84
C GLU A 53 -17.23 -2.75 1.81
N VAL A 54 -16.14 -2.76 2.59
CA VAL A 54 -15.14 -1.68 2.58
C VAL A 54 -14.37 -1.66 1.26
N PHE A 55 -13.99 -2.82 0.74
CA PHE A 55 -13.33 -2.90 -0.56
C PHE A 55 -14.23 -2.38 -1.68
N ALA A 56 -15.51 -2.74 -1.68
CA ALA A 56 -16.49 -2.23 -2.65
C ALA A 56 -16.65 -0.70 -2.55
N LEU A 57 -16.61 -0.16 -1.33
CA LEU A 57 -16.69 1.28 -1.09
C LEU A 57 -15.46 2.00 -1.66
N LEU A 58 -14.25 1.47 -1.43
CA LEU A 58 -13.03 2.00 -2.01
C LEU A 58 -13.06 1.94 -3.55
N GLU A 59 -13.51 0.83 -4.12
CA GLU A 59 -13.66 0.64 -5.58
C GLU A 59 -14.59 1.70 -6.19
N ARG A 60 -15.73 1.99 -5.54
CA ARG A 60 -16.68 3.03 -6.02
C ARG A 60 -16.04 4.41 -6.11
N HIS A 61 -15.12 4.73 -5.20
CA HIS A 61 -14.42 6.00 -5.17
C HIS A 61 -13.10 6.00 -5.94
N GLY A 62 -12.69 4.86 -6.51
CA GLY A 62 -11.39 4.72 -7.15
C GLY A 62 -10.21 4.87 -6.18
N ALA A 63 -10.44 4.65 -4.89
CA ALA A 63 -9.44 4.73 -3.85
C ALA A 63 -8.73 3.39 -3.67
N ALA A 64 -7.42 3.42 -3.48
CA ALA A 64 -6.63 2.21 -3.25
C ALA A 64 -6.69 1.77 -1.78
N TYR A 65 -6.91 0.48 -1.57
CA TYR A 65 -6.58 -0.17 -0.31
C TYR A 65 -5.06 -0.32 -0.21
N VAL A 66 -4.47 0.14 0.89
CA VAL A 66 -3.03 -0.04 1.11
C VAL A 66 -2.77 -1.47 1.56
N VAL A 67 -2.08 -2.24 0.70
CA VAL A 67 -1.57 -3.56 1.03
C VAL A 67 -0.37 -3.41 1.94
N MET A 68 -0.37 -4.08 3.09
CA MET A 68 0.68 -3.93 4.08
C MET A 68 1.38 -5.26 4.37
N SER A 69 2.66 -5.17 4.71
CA SER A 69 3.42 -6.22 5.37
C SER A 69 4.08 -5.63 6.62
N GLY A 70 3.90 -6.27 7.77
CA GLY A 70 4.48 -5.82 9.04
C GLY A 70 3.87 -6.53 10.24
N ALA A 71 4.57 -6.48 11.37
CA ALA A 71 4.13 -7.11 12.61
C ALA A 71 2.74 -6.64 13.04
N GLY A 72 1.84 -7.58 13.29
CA GLY A 72 0.48 -7.29 13.76
C GLY A 72 -0.42 -6.56 12.76
N LEU A 73 -0.01 -6.42 11.50
CA LEU A 73 -0.79 -5.78 10.45
C LEU A 73 -1.47 -6.81 9.56
N PRO A 74 -2.72 -6.58 9.12
CA PRO A 74 -3.35 -7.45 8.14
C PRO A 74 -2.64 -7.32 6.79
N CYS A 75 -2.22 -8.45 6.22
CA CYS A 75 -1.68 -8.51 4.86
C CYS A 75 -2.74 -9.09 3.92
N VAL A 76 -3.48 -8.22 3.24
CA VAL A 76 -4.51 -8.61 2.29
C VAL A 76 -4.15 -8.07 0.92
N LEU A 77 -4.01 -8.96 -0.04
CA LEU A 77 -3.61 -8.64 -1.43
C LEU A 77 -4.83 -8.20 -2.24
N ARG A 78 -5.30 -6.98 -2.01
CA ARG A 78 -6.46 -6.43 -2.71
C ARG A 78 -6.13 -5.10 -3.38
N ALA A 79 -6.34 -5.01 -4.68
CA ALA A 79 -6.26 -3.76 -5.44
C ALA A 79 -7.68 -3.26 -5.72
N THR A 80 -8.03 -2.08 -5.20
CA THR A 80 -9.37 -1.48 -5.30
C THR A 80 -9.40 -0.24 -6.20
N ALA A 81 -8.26 0.17 -6.75
CA ALA A 81 -8.11 1.33 -7.61
C ALA A 81 -7.41 0.94 -8.93
N PRO A 82 -7.35 1.84 -9.93
CA PRO A 82 -6.53 1.63 -11.13
C PRO A 82 -5.03 1.49 -10.86
N PHE A 83 -4.61 1.68 -9.62
CA PHE A 83 -3.25 1.46 -9.14
C PHE A 83 -3.25 0.62 -7.86
N ALA A 84 -2.15 -0.06 -7.57
CA ALA A 84 -1.91 -0.75 -6.31
C ALA A 84 -0.92 0.03 -5.46
N TYR A 85 -1.16 0.07 -4.15
CA TYR A 85 -0.31 0.76 -3.20
C TYR A 85 0.14 -0.21 -2.10
N VAL A 86 1.44 -0.40 -1.95
CA VAL A 86 2.02 -1.38 -1.02
C VAL A 86 2.93 -0.66 -0.03
N ARG A 87 2.80 -0.99 1.24
CA ARG A 87 3.71 -0.53 2.30
C ARG A 87 4.34 -1.72 3.02
N LEU A 88 5.65 -1.79 2.93
CA LEU A 88 6.48 -2.85 3.49
C LEU A 88 7.14 -2.33 4.78
N HIS A 89 6.48 -2.60 5.91
CA HIS A 89 6.88 -2.11 7.22
C HIS A 89 7.95 -2.95 7.92
N GLY A 90 8.41 -4.02 7.30
CA GLY A 90 9.44 -4.92 7.80
C GLY A 90 8.95 -6.35 7.98
N PRO A 91 9.84 -7.34 7.81
CA PRO A 91 9.50 -8.75 7.91
C PRO A 91 9.54 -9.29 9.34
N ASP A 92 10.02 -8.51 10.32
CA ASP A 92 10.10 -8.93 11.72
C ASP A 92 8.69 -9.18 12.26
N SER A 93 8.46 -10.33 12.92
CA SER A 93 7.17 -10.70 13.45
C SER A 93 6.82 -9.97 14.76
N ASP A 94 7.82 -9.53 15.49
CA ASP A 94 7.70 -9.01 16.85
C ASP A 94 7.86 -7.49 16.90
N TRP A 95 8.50 -6.91 15.89
CA TRP A 95 8.80 -5.49 15.85
C TRP A 95 8.42 -4.86 14.51
N LEU A 96 7.37 -4.04 14.55
CA LEU A 96 6.98 -3.23 13.39
C LEU A 96 8.13 -2.28 12.99
N TYR A 97 8.37 -2.21 11.69
CA TYR A 97 9.50 -1.49 11.06
C TYR A 97 10.88 -2.16 11.24
N GLY A 98 10.93 -3.37 11.82
CA GLY A 98 12.17 -4.13 12.02
C GLY A 98 12.53 -5.06 10.87
N GLY A 99 13.82 -5.41 10.83
CA GLY A 99 14.36 -6.43 9.95
C GLY A 99 14.61 -6.01 8.50
N SER A 100 15.20 -6.94 7.77
CA SER A 100 15.43 -6.80 6.32
C SER A 100 14.72 -7.92 5.60
N TYR A 101 13.96 -7.60 4.56
CA TYR A 101 13.31 -8.60 3.72
C TYR A 101 14.36 -9.49 3.08
N SER A 102 14.13 -10.80 3.12
CA SER A 102 14.98 -11.77 2.43
C SER A 102 14.83 -11.63 0.92
N GLU A 103 15.79 -12.19 0.18
CA GLU A 103 15.68 -12.24 -1.27
C GLU A 103 14.44 -13.02 -1.72
N ALA A 104 14.13 -14.12 -1.01
CA ALA A 104 12.90 -14.89 -1.27
C ALA A 104 11.63 -14.06 -1.05
N ASP A 105 11.57 -13.27 0.02
CA ASP A 105 10.44 -12.35 0.26
C ASP A 105 10.30 -11.32 -0.86
N LEU A 106 11.42 -10.74 -1.30
CA LEU A 106 11.41 -9.72 -2.36
C LEU A 106 11.03 -10.32 -3.72
N HIS A 107 11.42 -11.57 -4.02
CA HIS A 107 10.94 -12.29 -5.19
C HIS A 107 9.42 -12.53 -5.12
N TRP A 108 8.91 -12.91 -3.97
CA TRP A 108 7.48 -13.10 -3.75
C TRP A 108 6.70 -11.79 -3.98
N TRP A 109 7.19 -10.67 -3.46
CA TRP A 109 6.60 -9.35 -3.71
C TRP A 109 6.71 -8.94 -5.18
N ALA A 110 7.81 -9.23 -5.85
CA ALA A 110 7.97 -8.96 -7.27
C ALA A 110 6.91 -9.68 -8.11
N GLU A 111 6.56 -10.93 -7.77
CA GLU A 111 5.47 -11.65 -8.44
C GLU A 111 4.12 -10.95 -8.24
N ARG A 112 3.82 -10.48 -7.02
CA ARG A 112 2.59 -9.70 -6.77
C ARG A 112 2.55 -8.41 -7.56
N VAL A 113 3.65 -7.70 -7.64
CA VAL A 113 3.77 -6.49 -8.49
C VAL A 113 3.49 -6.82 -9.95
N ARG A 114 4.10 -7.88 -10.49
CA ARG A 114 3.87 -8.30 -11.87
C ARG A 114 2.41 -8.68 -12.15
N GLU A 115 1.75 -9.35 -11.21
CA GLU A 115 0.34 -9.69 -11.32
C GLU A 115 -0.55 -8.44 -11.46
N TRP A 116 -0.31 -7.41 -10.64
CA TRP A 116 -1.05 -6.14 -10.75
C TRP A 116 -0.72 -5.38 -12.03
N GLN A 117 0.54 -5.36 -12.44
CA GLN A 117 0.95 -4.76 -13.72
C GLN A 117 0.30 -5.46 -14.91
N ALA A 118 0.19 -6.79 -14.89
CA ALA A 118 -0.50 -7.57 -15.90
C ALA A 118 -2.01 -7.25 -16.00
N GLN A 119 -2.60 -6.75 -14.91
CA GLN A 119 -3.97 -6.23 -14.88
C GLN A 119 -4.08 -4.76 -15.36
N GLY A 120 -2.99 -4.16 -15.81
CA GLY A 120 -2.95 -2.77 -16.26
C GLY A 120 -2.86 -1.74 -15.13
N ARG A 121 -2.45 -2.16 -13.92
CA ARG A 121 -2.29 -1.26 -12.77
C ARG A 121 -0.85 -0.79 -12.63
N ASP A 122 -0.69 0.51 -12.36
CA ASP A 122 0.56 1.02 -11.80
C ASP A 122 0.72 0.54 -10.36
N VAL A 123 1.96 0.29 -9.94
CA VAL A 123 2.25 -0.19 -8.58
C VAL A 123 3.21 0.76 -7.88
N TYR A 124 2.81 1.22 -6.72
CA TYR A 124 3.63 2.03 -5.81
C TYR A 124 3.98 1.19 -4.59
N ALA A 125 5.27 0.96 -4.36
CA ALA A 125 5.76 0.18 -3.23
C ALA A 125 6.73 1.00 -2.39
N TYR A 126 6.45 1.12 -1.11
CA TYR A 126 7.26 1.87 -0.16
C TYR A 126 7.74 0.98 0.97
N PHE A 127 9.03 1.10 1.28
CA PHE A 127 9.66 0.39 2.38
C PHE A 127 9.82 1.33 3.58
N ASN A 128 9.39 0.88 4.75
CA ASN A 128 9.45 1.63 6.01
C ASN A 128 10.28 0.93 7.10
N ASN A 129 11.06 -0.07 6.73
CA ASN A 129 11.99 -0.79 7.61
C ASN A 129 13.37 -0.12 7.60
N ASP A 130 13.43 1.12 8.08
CA ASP A 130 14.58 2.02 7.88
C ASP A 130 15.83 1.66 8.71
N GLY A 131 15.68 0.86 9.76
CA GLY A 131 16.78 0.46 10.63
C GLY A 131 17.99 -0.05 9.84
N GLY A 132 19.17 0.53 10.05
CA GLY A 132 20.39 0.14 9.38
C GLY A 132 20.40 0.32 7.85
N GLY A 133 19.49 1.15 7.30
CA GLY A 133 19.37 1.38 5.86
C GLY A 133 18.73 0.22 5.09
N ASN A 134 18.00 -0.66 5.77
CA ASN A 134 17.34 -1.82 5.17
C ASN A 134 16.33 -1.42 4.08
N ALA A 135 15.53 -0.39 4.32
CA ALA A 135 14.51 0.06 3.36
C ALA A 135 15.11 0.38 1.99
N VAL A 136 16.20 1.14 1.96
CA VAL A 136 16.87 1.52 0.70
C VAL A 136 17.44 0.29 -0.01
N ARG A 137 18.10 -0.62 0.74
CA ARG A 137 18.66 -1.83 0.16
C ARG A 137 17.58 -2.74 -0.40
N ASN A 138 16.50 -2.96 0.36
CA ASN A 138 15.39 -3.79 -0.07
C ASN A 138 14.68 -3.20 -1.30
N ALA A 139 14.47 -1.89 -1.33
CA ALA A 139 13.87 -1.21 -2.48
C ALA A 139 14.73 -1.36 -3.75
N ARG A 140 16.06 -1.22 -3.63
CA ARG A 140 16.98 -1.42 -4.75
C ARG A 140 16.95 -2.87 -5.25
N THR A 141 16.93 -3.83 -4.33
CA THR A 141 16.87 -5.25 -4.69
C THR A 141 15.56 -5.57 -5.40
N LEU A 142 14.42 -5.09 -4.89
CA LEU A 142 13.13 -5.30 -5.54
C LEU A 142 13.11 -4.70 -6.95
N ARG A 143 13.64 -3.49 -7.13
CA ARG A 143 13.75 -2.87 -8.46
C ARG A 143 14.60 -3.71 -9.42
N ALA A 144 15.73 -4.21 -8.95
CA ALA A 144 16.60 -5.07 -9.75
C ALA A 144 15.90 -6.38 -10.18
N ILE A 145 15.15 -7.01 -9.26
CA ILE A 145 14.35 -8.22 -9.56
C ILE A 145 13.29 -7.91 -10.63
N LEU A 146 12.69 -6.73 -10.58
CA LEU A 146 11.67 -6.29 -11.55
C LEU A 146 12.27 -5.83 -12.88
N GLY A 147 13.58 -5.68 -12.99
CA GLY A 147 14.27 -5.23 -14.20
C GLY A 147 14.19 -3.71 -14.41
N GLN A 148 14.13 -2.94 -13.33
CA GLN A 148 13.99 -1.47 -13.36
C GLN A 148 15.21 -0.75 -12.78
#